data_9afd46f952b343cb86bb25ba52f64786
#
_entry.id   9afd46f952b343cb86bb25ba52f64786
#
_cell.length_a   1.000
_cell.length_b   1.000
_cell.length_c   1.000
_cell.angle_alpha   90.00
_cell.angle_beta   90.00
_cell.angle_gamma   90.00
#
_symmetry.space_group_name_H-M   'P 1'
#
loop_
_entity.id
_entity.type
_entity.pdbx_description
1 polymer ?
#
loop_
_entity_poly.entity_id
_entity_poly.type
_entity_poly.pdbx_seq_one_letter_code
_entity_poly.pdbx_strand_id
1 'polypeptide(L)'
;MNKLNDLVELCRNHPVYIQTHNFPDPDAIASAYGLQKLLALYGIESQLCYDGRIDKLSASKMLDAFQIRMSPYESLRTDMLETDPIIYVDTQKHGGNVTDFIGDEVACIDHHPTFVPMTYQYQDIRITGACASLIAEYYALSGNVPDTDTATALLYGLKMDTLQFTRGVTEFDIQMFGFLFPYCDQEKLSDLERNNMEFADLKAYGAAIENIEIYDKIGFSCIPFSCPDALIAI
;
A
#
# COMPACT_ATOMS: atom_id res chain seq x y z
N MET A 1 -13.83 14.52 17.83
CA MET A 1 -12.44 14.87 17.50
C MET A 1 -12.15 14.25 16.14
N ASN A 2 -11.42 14.93 15.28
CA ASN A 2 -11.12 14.39 13.94
C ASN A 2 -9.96 13.39 14.11
N LYS A 3 -10.13 12.13 13.68
CA LYS A 3 -9.12 11.06 13.78
C LYS A 3 -7.73 11.51 13.31
N LEU A 4 -7.66 12.29 12.23
CA LEU A 4 -6.38 12.82 11.72
C LEU A 4 -5.68 13.74 12.73
N ASN A 5 -6.42 14.56 13.49
CA ASN A 5 -5.80 15.46 14.47
C ASN A 5 -5.11 14.66 15.59
N ASP A 6 -5.69 13.54 16.00
CA ASP A 6 -5.10 12.69 17.05
C ASP A 6 -3.78 12.06 16.52
N LEU A 7 -3.75 11.62 15.25
CA LEU A 7 -2.52 11.12 14.61
C LEU A 7 -1.46 12.24 14.47
N VAL A 8 -1.86 13.42 14.02
CA VAL A 8 -0.95 14.59 13.88
C VAL A 8 -0.33 14.97 15.21
N GLU A 9 -1.13 15.02 16.29
CA GLU A 9 -0.60 15.33 17.62
C GLU A 9 0.37 14.25 18.13
N LEU A 10 0.09 12.99 17.86
CA LEU A 10 0.97 11.87 18.21
C LEU A 10 2.35 11.96 17.52
N CYS A 11 2.37 12.44 16.27
CA CYS A 11 3.58 12.57 15.46
C CYS A 11 4.31 13.91 15.65
N ARG A 12 3.77 14.84 16.43
CA ARG A 12 4.32 16.18 16.59
C ARG A 12 5.67 16.13 17.30
N ASN A 13 6.65 16.87 16.77
CA ASN A 13 8.00 17.04 17.32
C ASN A 13 8.95 15.83 17.19
N HIS A 14 8.55 14.80 16.47
CA HIS A 14 9.43 13.68 16.18
C HIS A 14 9.37 13.34 14.69
N PRO A 15 10.51 13.06 14.03
CA PRO A 15 10.47 12.38 12.75
C PRO A 15 9.84 10.99 12.95
N VAL A 16 9.00 10.55 12.03
CA VAL A 16 8.30 9.27 12.13
C VAL A 16 8.67 8.35 10.99
N TYR A 17 8.66 7.05 11.25
CA TYR A 17 8.76 6.03 10.22
C TYR A 17 7.36 5.56 9.83
N ILE A 18 7.10 5.49 8.52
CA ILE A 18 5.87 4.90 7.98
C ILE A 18 6.25 3.56 7.39
N GLN A 19 5.89 2.49 8.09
CA GLN A 19 6.24 1.13 7.73
C GLN A 19 5.07 0.42 7.07
N THR A 20 5.34 -0.19 5.91
CA THR A 20 4.41 -1.08 5.21
C THR A 20 4.68 -2.54 5.57
N HIS A 21 3.83 -3.45 5.07
CA HIS A 21 4.13 -4.87 5.09
C HIS A 21 5.40 -5.20 4.28
N ASN A 22 5.96 -6.39 4.53
CA ASN A 22 7.09 -6.92 3.77
C ASN A 22 6.67 -7.14 2.31
N PHE A 23 7.60 -6.86 1.36
CA PHE A 23 7.31 -6.94 -0.07
C PHE A 23 6.14 -6.05 -0.50
N PRO A 24 6.22 -4.72 -0.25
CA PRO A 24 5.08 -3.82 -0.42
C PRO A 24 4.53 -3.84 -1.84
N ASP A 25 3.22 -3.86 -1.92
CA ASP A 25 2.47 -3.77 -3.16
C ASP A 25 2.02 -2.32 -3.44
N PRO A 26 1.31 -2.06 -4.55
CA PRO A 26 0.89 -0.71 -4.88
C PRO A 26 -0.03 -0.04 -3.86
N ASP A 27 -0.88 -0.78 -3.11
CA ASP A 27 -1.73 -0.18 -2.09
C ASP A 27 -0.93 0.26 -0.87
N ALA A 28 -0.05 -0.60 -0.38
CA ALA A 28 0.87 -0.28 0.70
C ALA A 28 1.75 0.95 0.38
N ILE A 29 2.32 0.99 -0.85
CA ILE A 29 3.15 2.11 -1.32
C ILE A 29 2.33 3.39 -1.43
N ALA A 30 1.14 3.34 -2.05
CA ALA A 30 0.25 4.48 -2.21
C ALA A 30 -0.16 5.07 -0.87
N SER A 31 -0.55 4.20 0.05
CA SER A 31 -1.03 4.57 1.37
C SER A 31 0.07 5.21 2.21
N ALA A 32 1.27 4.63 2.20
CA ALA A 32 2.43 5.19 2.90
C ALA A 32 2.83 6.55 2.31
N TYR A 33 2.90 6.65 0.98
CA TYR A 33 3.23 7.90 0.28
C TYR A 33 2.16 8.97 0.51
N GLY A 34 0.88 8.64 0.38
CA GLY A 34 -0.22 9.55 0.63
C GLY A 34 -0.21 10.08 2.07
N LEU A 35 0.03 9.22 3.06
CA LEU A 35 0.16 9.61 4.45
C LEU A 35 1.38 10.52 4.67
N GLN A 36 2.55 10.19 4.09
CA GLN A 36 3.73 11.03 4.15
C GLN A 36 3.46 12.44 3.65
N LYS A 37 2.82 12.56 2.48
CA LYS A 37 2.46 13.87 1.90
C LYS A 37 1.47 14.63 2.78
N LEU A 38 0.51 13.94 3.36
CA LEU A 38 -0.45 14.56 4.27
C LEU A 38 0.22 15.08 5.55
N LEU A 39 1.06 14.26 6.20
CA LEU A 39 1.80 14.66 7.41
C LEU A 39 2.73 15.85 7.15
N ALA A 40 3.34 15.92 5.97
CA ALA A 40 4.17 17.06 5.56
C ALA A 40 3.40 18.39 5.54
N LEU A 41 2.08 18.39 5.24
CA LEU A 41 1.24 19.60 5.32
C LEU A 41 1.09 20.12 6.77
N TYR A 42 1.33 19.26 7.75
CA TYR A 42 1.34 19.60 9.18
C TYR A 42 2.74 19.82 9.74
N GLY A 43 3.76 19.84 8.86
CA GLY A 43 5.17 20.08 9.25
C GLY A 43 5.83 18.86 9.89
N ILE A 44 5.28 17.66 9.71
CA ILE A 44 5.83 16.41 10.25
C ILE A 44 6.71 15.76 9.18
N GLU A 45 7.99 15.55 9.53
CA GLU A 45 8.93 14.79 8.70
C GLU A 45 8.69 13.29 8.88
N SER A 46 8.66 12.55 7.78
CA SER A 46 8.48 11.10 7.82
C SER A 46 9.30 10.39 6.76
N GLN A 47 9.71 9.16 7.09
CA GLN A 47 10.47 8.29 6.22
C GLN A 47 9.71 7.01 5.94
N LEU A 48 9.52 6.69 4.65
CA LEU A 48 8.87 5.45 4.23
C LEU A 48 9.85 4.29 4.35
N CYS A 49 9.41 3.18 4.93
CA CYS A 49 10.25 2.02 5.14
C CYS A 49 9.48 0.69 4.97
N TYR A 50 10.23 -0.35 4.67
CA TYR A 50 9.72 -1.70 4.43
C TYR A 50 10.81 -2.73 4.72
N ASP A 51 10.44 -4.01 4.77
CA ASP A 51 11.38 -5.13 4.73
C ASP A 51 11.14 -6.00 3.50
N GLY A 52 12.12 -6.85 3.17
CA GLY A 52 12.07 -7.69 1.98
C GLY A 52 12.50 -6.98 0.70
N ARG A 53 11.80 -7.21 -0.40
CA ARG A 53 12.13 -6.67 -1.74
C ARG A 53 10.89 -6.15 -2.44
N ILE A 54 11.09 -5.23 -3.37
CA ILE A 54 10.04 -4.74 -4.26
C ILE A 54 10.28 -5.40 -5.63
N ASP A 55 9.73 -6.59 -5.79
CA ASP A 55 9.94 -7.44 -6.97
C ASP A 55 8.83 -7.29 -8.02
N LYS A 56 7.64 -6.84 -7.62
CA LYS A 56 6.52 -6.66 -8.55
C LYS A 56 6.75 -5.47 -9.48
N LEU A 57 6.56 -5.69 -10.77
CA LEU A 57 6.72 -4.65 -11.80
C LEU A 57 5.76 -3.47 -11.55
N SER A 58 4.53 -3.74 -11.14
CA SER A 58 3.54 -2.73 -10.79
C SER A 58 3.99 -1.80 -9.67
N ALA A 59 4.64 -2.36 -8.62
CA ALA A 59 5.19 -1.60 -7.51
C ALA A 59 6.43 -0.79 -7.92
N SER A 60 7.38 -1.40 -8.64
CA SER A 60 8.60 -0.69 -9.09
C SER A 60 8.28 0.46 -10.04
N LYS A 61 7.35 0.27 -10.99
CA LYS A 61 6.89 1.35 -11.88
C LYS A 61 6.24 2.49 -11.11
N MET A 62 5.47 2.19 -10.08
CA MET A 62 4.86 3.20 -9.22
C MET A 62 5.91 4.05 -8.51
N LEU A 63 6.94 3.41 -7.92
CA LEU A 63 8.05 4.12 -7.29
C LEU A 63 8.74 5.08 -8.26
N ASP A 64 9.00 4.61 -9.49
CA ASP A 64 9.66 5.41 -10.52
C ASP A 64 8.76 6.57 -11.01
N ALA A 65 7.48 6.30 -11.29
CA ALA A 65 6.55 7.28 -11.84
C ALA A 65 6.30 8.46 -10.90
N PHE A 66 6.26 8.22 -9.59
CA PHE A 66 6.02 9.23 -8.57
C PHE A 66 7.27 9.64 -7.80
N GLN A 67 8.45 9.11 -8.17
CA GLN A 67 9.73 9.36 -7.49
C GLN A 67 9.64 9.07 -5.98
N ILE A 68 8.89 8.03 -5.61
CA ILE A 68 8.72 7.61 -4.22
C ILE A 68 10.01 6.94 -3.75
N ARG A 69 10.49 7.37 -2.59
CA ARG A 69 11.68 6.78 -1.95
C ARG A 69 11.27 6.02 -0.71
N MET A 70 11.47 4.72 -0.73
CA MET A 70 11.29 3.85 0.42
C MET A 70 12.63 3.23 0.80
N SER A 71 12.90 3.18 2.09
CA SER A 71 14.16 2.63 2.63
C SER A 71 13.94 1.21 3.13
N PRO A 72 14.74 0.23 2.67
CA PRO A 72 14.71 -1.09 3.26
C PRO A 72 15.22 -1.04 4.71
N TYR A 73 14.64 -1.83 5.60
CA TYR A 73 14.99 -1.85 7.03
C TYR A 73 16.47 -2.04 7.29
N GLU A 74 17.14 -2.86 6.51
CA GLU A 74 18.58 -3.08 6.65
C GLU A 74 19.40 -1.78 6.57
N SER A 75 18.94 -0.80 5.79
CA SER A 75 19.60 0.51 5.69
C SER A 75 19.28 1.46 6.85
N LEU A 76 18.23 1.18 7.63
CA LEU A 76 17.78 2.01 8.75
C LEU A 76 18.20 1.46 10.11
N ARG A 77 18.53 0.19 10.15
CA ARG A 77 18.75 -0.59 11.37
C ARG A 77 19.78 0.00 12.33
N THR A 78 20.77 0.73 11.82
CA THR A 78 21.80 1.37 12.65
C THR A 78 21.40 2.74 13.18
N ASP A 79 20.46 3.41 12.54
CA ASP A 79 20.09 4.79 12.81
C ASP A 79 18.75 4.91 13.57
N MET A 80 17.88 3.91 13.41
CA MET A 80 16.60 3.85 14.12
C MET A 80 16.79 3.52 15.59
N LEU A 81 16.11 4.25 16.45
CA LEU A 81 16.13 4.07 17.90
C LEU A 81 14.85 3.36 18.38
N GLU A 82 14.91 2.70 19.54
CA GLU A 82 13.73 2.07 20.17
C GLU A 82 12.59 3.05 20.49
N THR A 83 12.90 4.34 20.58
CA THR A 83 11.92 5.40 20.86
C THR A 83 11.38 6.08 19.62
N ASP A 84 11.85 5.72 18.44
CA ASP A 84 11.40 6.34 17.19
C ASP A 84 9.99 5.84 16.86
N PRO A 85 9.02 6.74 16.63
CA PRO A 85 7.66 6.36 16.36
C PRO A 85 7.51 5.73 14.97
N ILE A 86 6.84 4.57 14.95
CA ILE A 86 6.47 3.86 13.73
C ILE A 86 4.96 3.92 13.55
N ILE A 87 4.53 4.26 12.34
CA ILE A 87 3.14 4.14 11.88
C ILE A 87 3.08 2.95 10.93
N TYR A 88 2.34 1.91 11.29
CA TYR A 88 2.01 0.83 10.36
C TYR A 88 0.94 1.28 9.38
N VAL A 89 1.17 1.00 8.12
CA VAL A 89 0.24 1.27 7.03
C VAL A 89 0.08 0.02 6.19
N ASP A 90 -1.17 -0.37 5.96
CA ASP A 90 -1.54 -1.57 5.20
C ASP A 90 -1.01 -2.87 5.82
N THR A 91 -0.84 -2.87 7.11
CA THR A 91 -0.39 -4.03 7.90
C THR A 91 -0.68 -3.82 9.38
N GLN A 92 -0.64 -4.91 10.14
CA GLN A 92 -0.76 -4.92 11.60
C GLN A 92 0.38 -5.71 12.22
N LYS A 93 0.84 -5.30 13.42
CA LYS A 93 1.82 -6.09 14.19
C LYS A 93 1.29 -7.51 14.40
N HIS A 94 2.15 -8.49 14.23
CA HIS A 94 1.81 -9.91 14.28
C HIS A 94 0.87 -10.42 13.16
N GLY A 95 0.64 -9.63 12.10
CA GLY A 95 -0.13 -10.04 10.92
C GLY A 95 0.54 -11.13 10.08
N GLY A 96 1.81 -11.45 10.37
CA GLY A 96 2.58 -12.49 9.69
C GLY A 96 3.26 -12.01 8.40
N ASN A 97 2.97 -10.81 7.97
CA ASN A 97 3.52 -10.19 6.76
C ASN A 97 4.35 -8.93 7.02
N VAL A 98 4.70 -8.65 8.26
CA VAL A 98 5.48 -7.48 8.67
C VAL A 98 6.62 -7.89 9.60
N THR A 99 7.80 -7.32 9.40
CA THR A 99 8.95 -7.46 10.30
C THR A 99 8.83 -6.44 11.43
N ASP A 100 9.06 -6.88 12.66
CA ASP A 100 9.09 -6.04 13.85
C ASP A 100 10.40 -5.24 13.85
N PHE A 101 10.33 -3.94 13.58
CA PHE A 101 11.50 -3.06 13.60
C PHE A 101 11.80 -2.64 15.04
N ILE A 102 12.99 -2.04 15.25
CA ILE A 102 13.43 -1.67 16.61
C ILE A 102 12.64 -0.50 17.22
N GLY A 103 11.97 0.34 16.40
CA GLY A 103 11.22 1.51 16.86
C GLY A 103 9.93 1.16 17.63
N ASP A 104 9.18 2.18 18.05
CA ASP A 104 7.92 2.06 18.80
C ASP A 104 6.73 2.20 17.84
N GLU A 105 5.93 1.14 17.68
CA GLU A 105 4.75 1.13 16.82
C GLU A 105 3.57 1.85 17.49
N VAL A 106 3.56 3.15 17.35
CA VAL A 106 2.59 4.04 18.00
C VAL A 106 1.23 4.08 17.30
N ALA A 107 1.19 3.81 15.99
CA ALA A 107 -0.03 3.91 15.19
C ALA A 107 -0.18 2.80 14.16
N CYS A 108 -1.45 2.51 13.80
CA CYS A 108 -1.79 1.54 12.77
C CYS A 108 -2.98 2.03 11.93
N ILE A 109 -2.81 2.01 10.60
CA ILE A 109 -3.85 2.31 9.61
C ILE A 109 -3.91 1.12 8.65
N ASP A 110 -5.00 0.36 8.69
CA ASP A 110 -5.07 -0.89 7.93
C ASP A 110 -6.51 -1.25 7.55
N HIS A 111 -6.65 -2.01 6.46
CA HIS A 111 -7.94 -2.46 5.98
C HIS A 111 -8.16 -3.98 6.12
N HIS A 112 -7.20 -4.69 6.67
CA HIS A 112 -7.27 -6.14 6.84
C HIS A 112 -7.96 -6.57 8.14
N PRO A 113 -8.52 -7.80 8.21
CA PRO A 113 -9.02 -8.37 9.45
C PRO A 113 -7.91 -8.49 10.51
N THR A 114 -8.23 -8.11 11.75
CA THR A 114 -7.29 -8.27 12.87
C THR A 114 -7.33 -9.71 13.39
N PHE A 115 -6.23 -10.44 13.26
CA PHE A 115 -6.08 -11.81 13.78
C PHE A 115 -5.49 -11.82 15.19
N VAL A 116 -4.55 -10.93 15.48
CA VAL A 116 -3.93 -10.77 16.79
C VAL A 116 -4.16 -9.35 17.26
N PRO A 117 -5.04 -9.12 18.24
CA PRO A 117 -5.31 -7.77 18.74
C PRO A 117 -4.06 -7.14 19.36
N MET A 118 -3.78 -5.91 18.96
CA MET A 118 -2.75 -5.05 19.53
C MET A 118 -3.39 -3.72 19.96
N THR A 119 -2.76 -3.06 20.90
CA THR A 119 -3.17 -1.72 21.32
C THR A 119 -2.15 -0.71 20.80
N TYR A 120 -2.59 0.16 19.92
CA TYR A 120 -1.82 1.31 19.44
C TYR A 120 -2.31 2.59 20.13
N GLN A 121 -1.47 3.61 20.22
CA GLN A 121 -1.91 4.93 20.70
C GLN A 121 -2.91 5.57 19.74
N TYR A 122 -2.74 5.27 18.44
CA TYR A 122 -3.71 5.61 17.39
C TYR A 122 -3.99 4.38 16.53
N GLN A 123 -5.26 4.13 16.20
CA GLN A 123 -5.60 3.08 15.24
C GLN A 123 -6.81 3.45 14.39
N ASP A 124 -6.73 3.13 13.11
CA ASP A 124 -7.84 3.17 12.16
C ASP A 124 -7.83 1.89 11.32
N ILE A 125 -8.43 0.84 11.88
CA ILE A 125 -8.50 -0.48 11.26
C ILE A 125 -9.95 -0.72 10.86
N ARG A 126 -10.21 -0.79 9.55
CA ARG A 126 -11.56 -0.94 8.98
C ARG A 126 -11.53 -1.83 7.75
N ILE A 127 -12.46 -2.76 7.65
CA ILE A 127 -12.58 -3.61 6.46
C ILE A 127 -13.11 -2.77 5.29
N THR A 128 -12.23 -2.47 4.35
CA THR A 128 -12.48 -1.72 3.12
C THR A 128 -11.79 -2.41 1.95
N GLY A 129 -11.99 -1.94 0.74
CA GLY A 129 -11.35 -2.50 -0.46
C GLY A 129 -9.85 -2.26 -0.53
N ALA A 130 -9.35 -1.16 0.09
CA ALA A 130 -7.95 -0.77 0.07
C ALA A 130 -7.61 0.16 1.24
N CYS A 131 -6.37 0.14 1.71
CA CYS A 131 -5.84 1.08 2.69
C CYS A 131 -5.76 2.50 2.12
N ALA A 132 -5.49 2.65 0.81
CA ALA A 132 -5.50 3.93 0.11
C ALA A 132 -6.82 4.69 0.26
N SER A 133 -7.95 4.00 0.42
CA SER A 133 -9.24 4.63 0.71
C SER A 133 -9.26 5.30 2.07
N LEU A 134 -8.64 4.71 3.09
CA LEU A 134 -8.53 5.31 4.43
C LEU A 134 -7.70 6.58 4.41
N ILE A 135 -6.60 6.56 3.67
CA ILE A 135 -5.74 7.73 3.52
C ILE A 135 -6.44 8.84 2.71
N ALA A 136 -7.18 8.49 1.66
CA ALA A 136 -7.99 9.44 0.89
C ALA A 136 -9.04 10.14 1.76
N GLU A 137 -9.68 9.40 2.68
CA GLU A 137 -10.63 9.98 3.64
C GLU A 137 -9.97 11.02 4.55
N TYR A 138 -8.72 10.82 4.97
CA TYR A 138 -8.02 11.82 5.80
C TYR A 138 -7.84 13.14 5.06
N TYR A 139 -7.55 13.11 3.76
CA TYR A 139 -7.55 14.32 2.94
C TYR A 139 -8.94 14.95 2.88
N ALA A 140 -9.97 14.18 2.59
CA ALA A 140 -11.34 14.67 2.48
C ALA A 140 -11.84 15.31 3.80
N LEU A 141 -11.61 14.63 4.94
CA LEU A 141 -12.05 15.10 6.26
C LEU A 141 -11.27 16.31 6.79
N SER A 142 -10.01 16.46 6.39
CA SER A 142 -9.19 17.61 6.76
C SER A 142 -9.42 18.83 5.89
N GLY A 143 -10.15 18.68 4.77
CA GLY A 143 -10.30 19.72 3.77
C GLY A 143 -9.04 19.98 2.94
N ASN A 144 -8.03 19.13 3.06
CA ASN A 144 -6.85 19.19 2.22
C ASN A 144 -7.11 18.50 0.88
N VAL A 145 -6.51 19.05 -0.17
CA VAL A 145 -6.56 18.44 -1.50
C VAL A 145 -5.21 17.78 -1.77
N PRO A 146 -5.17 16.49 -2.12
CA PRO A 146 -3.91 15.86 -2.52
C PRO A 146 -3.40 16.49 -3.82
N ASP A 147 -2.07 16.60 -3.95
CA ASP A 147 -1.49 16.96 -5.25
C ASP A 147 -1.77 15.86 -6.29
N THR A 148 -1.57 16.18 -7.56
CA THR A 148 -1.92 15.28 -8.68
C THR A 148 -1.20 13.92 -8.57
N ASP A 149 0.07 13.91 -8.19
CA ASP A 149 0.84 12.68 -8.04
C ASP A 149 0.32 11.85 -6.86
N THR A 150 0.03 12.48 -5.72
CA THR A 150 -0.54 11.82 -4.55
C THR A 150 -1.94 11.25 -4.85
N ALA A 151 -2.81 12.03 -5.49
CA ALA A 151 -4.14 11.56 -5.88
C ALA A 151 -4.07 10.38 -6.85
N THR A 152 -3.18 10.46 -7.85
CA THR A 152 -2.99 9.39 -8.84
C THR A 152 -2.42 8.12 -8.19
N ALA A 153 -1.46 8.27 -7.28
CA ALA A 153 -0.88 7.15 -6.54
C ALA A 153 -1.92 6.44 -5.67
N LEU A 154 -2.70 7.19 -4.88
CA LEU A 154 -3.77 6.64 -4.04
C LEU A 154 -4.83 5.93 -4.87
N LEU A 155 -5.23 6.53 -6.01
CA LEU A 155 -6.22 5.92 -6.90
C LEU A 155 -5.68 4.65 -7.56
N TYR A 156 -4.39 4.62 -7.92
CA TYR A 156 -3.74 3.43 -8.44
C TYR A 156 -3.70 2.30 -7.40
N GLY A 157 -3.31 2.58 -6.16
CA GLY A 157 -3.32 1.61 -5.05
C GLY A 157 -4.72 1.01 -4.84
N LEU A 158 -5.74 1.87 -4.71
CA LEU A 158 -7.14 1.46 -4.58
C LEU A 158 -7.59 0.52 -5.72
N LYS A 159 -7.26 0.85 -6.97
CA LYS A 159 -7.63 0.03 -8.14
C LYS A 159 -6.90 -1.30 -8.16
N MET A 160 -5.63 -1.31 -7.77
CA MET A 160 -4.80 -2.52 -7.78
C MET A 160 -5.28 -3.52 -6.73
N ASP A 161 -5.51 -3.10 -5.48
CA ASP A 161 -5.94 -4.03 -4.44
C ASP A 161 -7.37 -4.53 -4.61
N THR A 162 -8.23 -3.70 -5.19
CA THR A 162 -9.62 -4.10 -5.52
C THR A 162 -9.75 -4.84 -6.86
N LEU A 163 -8.65 -5.18 -7.53
CA LEU A 163 -8.66 -5.76 -8.88
C LEU A 163 -9.60 -5.00 -9.82
N GLN A 164 -9.36 -3.70 -9.98
CA GLN A 164 -10.18 -2.81 -10.80
C GLN A 164 -11.66 -2.81 -10.38
N PHE A 165 -11.91 -2.71 -9.06
CA PHE A 165 -13.24 -2.70 -8.45
C PHE A 165 -14.04 -4.00 -8.61
N THR A 166 -13.37 -5.15 -8.76
CA THR A 166 -14.02 -6.46 -8.88
C THR A 166 -13.90 -7.32 -7.63
N ARG A 167 -13.04 -6.93 -6.66
CA ARG A 167 -12.78 -7.68 -5.43
C ARG A 167 -12.87 -6.78 -4.19
N GLY A 168 -13.64 -7.18 -3.19
CA GLY A 168 -13.66 -6.58 -1.85
C GLY A 168 -14.11 -5.13 -1.75
N VAL A 169 -14.61 -4.54 -2.85
CA VAL A 169 -15.02 -3.14 -2.93
C VAL A 169 -16.20 -2.84 -2.02
N THR A 170 -16.13 -1.74 -1.30
CA THR A 170 -17.21 -1.20 -0.49
C THR A 170 -17.73 0.12 -1.08
N GLU A 171 -18.89 0.58 -0.61
CA GLU A 171 -19.41 1.91 -0.98
C GLU A 171 -18.43 3.03 -0.59
N PHE A 172 -17.70 2.85 0.50
CA PHE A 172 -16.68 3.77 0.95
C PHE A 172 -15.55 3.93 -0.07
N ASP A 173 -15.08 2.84 -0.67
CA ASP A 173 -14.03 2.87 -1.70
C ASP A 173 -14.49 3.63 -2.94
N ILE A 174 -15.76 3.46 -3.34
CA ILE A 174 -16.35 4.22 -4.46
C ILE A 174 -16.47 5.72 -4.15
N GLN A 175 -16.78 6.08 -2.91
CA GLN A 175 -16.79 7.49 -2.48
C GLN A 175 -15.38 8.08 -2.55
N MET A 176 -14.36 7.35 -2.08
CA MET A 176 -12.96 7.80 -2.12
C MET A 176 -12.40 7.84 -3.55
N PHE A 177 -12.80 6.91 -4.42
CA PHE A 177 -12.56 7.03 -5.85
C PHE A 177 -13.12 8.34 -6.40
N GLY A 178 -14.39 8.65 -6.12
CA GLY A 178 -15.03 9.89 -6.57
C GLY A 178 -14.35 11.16 -6.05
N PHE A 179 -13.79 11.11 -4.84
CA PHE A 179 -13.00 12.19 -4.26
C PHE A 179 -11.66 12.37 -4.97
N LEU A 180 -10.91 11.29 -5.23
CA LEU A 180 -9.57 11.35 -5.82
C LEU A 180 -9.60 11.66 -7.32
N PHE A 181 -10.58 11.12 -8.04
CA PHE A 181 -10.63 11.12 -9.52
C PHE A 181 -10.46 12.50 -10.18
N PRO A 182 -11.06 13.62 -9.67
CA PRO A 182 -10.88 14.94 -10.26
C PRO A 182 -9.44 15.49 -10.18
N TYR A 183 -8.61 14.94 -9.29
CA TYR A 183 -7.25 15.41 -9.07
C TYR A 183 -6.18 14.55 -9.75
N CYS A 184 -6.58 13.39 -10.29
CA CYS A 184 -5.67 12.42 -10.88
C CYS A 184 -5.20 12.80 -12.27
N ASP A 185 -3.96 12.45 -12.58
CA ASP A 185 -3.44 12.38 -13.94
C ASP A 185 -3.90 11.07 -14.58
N GLN A 186 -4.90 11.16 -15.47
CA GLN A 186 -5.50 9.99 -16.13
C GLN A 186 -4.54 9.31 -17.13
N GLU A 187 -3.62 10.06 -17.74
CA GLU A 187 -2.64 9.52 -18.66
C GLU A 187 -1.59 8.69 -17.88
N LYS A 188 -1.03 9.26 -16.81
CA LYS A 188 -0.10 8.57 -15.92
C LYS A 188 -0.73 7.33 -15.28
N LEU A 189 -1.98 7.42 -14.82
CA LEU A 189 -2.73 6.28 -14.27
C LEU A 189 -2.88 5.17 -15.31
N SER A 190 -3.28 5.51 -16.54
CA SER A 190 -3.41 4.56 -17.63
C SER A 190 -2.10 3.89 -18.01
N ASP A 191 -0.98 4.62 -17.95
CA ASP A 191 0.36 4.07 -18.24
C ASP A 191 0.81 3.10 -17.15
N LEU A 192 0.49 3.37 -15.89
CA LEU A 192 0.73 2.45 -14.77
C LEU A 192 -0.09 1.17 -14.86
N GLU A 193 -1.32 1.25 -15.35
CA GLU A 193 -2.22 0.10 -15.50
C GLU A 193 -1.88 -0.78 -16.71
N ARG A 194 -1.30 -0.19 -17.72
CA ARG A 194 -0.86 -0.91 -18.92
C ARG A 194 0.55 -1.46 -18.75
N ASN A 195 0.84 -2.51 -19.50
CA ASN A 195 2.21 -3.05 -19.60
C ASN A 195 2.79 -3.52 -18.24
N ASN A 196 1.97 -4.06 -17.36
CA ASN A 196 2.41 -4.67 -16.10
C ASN A 196 2.84 -6.13 -16.27
N MET A 197 3.28 -6.51 -17.48
CA MET A 197 3.77 -7.83 -17.80
C MET A 197 5.16 -7.74 -18.39
N GLU A 198 6.06 -8.55 -17.88
CA GLU A 198 7.38 -8.77 -18.45
C GLU A 198 7.36 -9.97 -19.42
N PHE A 199 8.43 -10.11 -20.20
CA PHE A 199 8.56 -11.27 -21.09
C PHE A 199 8.60 -12.61 -20.32
N ALA A 200 9.10 -12.59 -19.09
CA ALA A 200 9.08 -13.74 -18.18
C ALA A 200 7.65 -14.17 -17.82
N ASP A 201 6.75 -13.19 -17.61
CA ASP A 201 5.35 -13.45 -17.31
C ASP A 201 4.64 -14.11 -18.48
N LEU A 202 4.89 -13.61 -19.70
CA LEU A 202 4.35 -14.24 -20.92
C LEU A 202 4.77 -15.69 -21.07
N LYS A 203 6.01 -16.03 -20.68
CA LYS A 203 6.47 -17.41 -20.65
C LYS A 203 5.75 -18.24 -19.59
N ALA A 204 5.48 -17.66 -18.42
CA ALA A 204 4.73 -18.32 -17.36
C ALA A 204 3.30 -18.63 -17.80
N TYR A 205 2.62 -17.67 -18.43
CA TYR A 205 1.30 -17.88 -19.02
C TYR A 205 1.31 -18.97 -20.09
N GLY A 206 2.30 -18.94 -21.01
CA GLY A 206 2.46 -19.97 -22.02
C GLY A 206 2.60 -21.36 -21.39
N ALA A 207 3.49 -21.52 -20.43
CA ALA A 207 3.70 -22.78 -19.72
C ALA A 207 2.45 -23.23 -18.93
N ALA A 208 1.74 -22.28 -18.31
CA ALA A 208 0.51 -22.57 -17.58
C ALA A 208 -0.60 -23.08 -18.52
N ILE A 209 -0.77 -22.45 -19.69
CA ILE A 209 -1.76 -22.85 -20.69
C ILE A 209 -1.41 -24.23 -21.28
N GLU A 210 -0.16 -24.49 -21.58
CA GLU A 210 0.31 -25.78 -22.14
C GLU A 210 0.13 -26.94 -21.15
N ASN A 211 0.23 -26.69 -19.85
CA ASN A 211 0.14 -27.70 -18.79
C ASN A 211 -1.18 -27.67 -18.02
N ILE A 212 -2.20 -27.05 -18.57
CA ILE A 212 -3.50 -27.00 -17.89
C ILE A 212 -4.14 -28.39 -17.84
N GLU A 213 -4.53 -28.79 -16.64
CA GLU A 213 -5.32 -29.97 -16.37
C GLU A 213 -6.69 -29.56 -15.82
N ILE A 214 -7.74 -30.27 -16.23
CA ILE A 214 -9.09 -30.02 -15.80
C ILE A 214 -9.60 -31.24 -15.03
N TYR A 215 -9.96 -31.01 -13.78
CA TYR A 215 -10.61 -32.01 -12.95
C TYR A 215 -12.00 -31.51 -12.53
N ASP A 216 -13.03 -32.12 -13.05
CA ASP A 216 -14.45 -31.70 -12.92
C ASP A 216 -14.60 -30.21 -13.38
N LYS A 217 -14.82 -29.28 -12.47
CA LYS A 217 -14.99 -27.84 -12.74
C LYS A 217 -13.76 -27.00 -12.37
N ILE A 218 -12.68 -27.64 -11.97
CA ILE A 218 -11.46 -26.96 -11.51
C ILE A 218 -10.38 -27.17 -12.57
N GLY A 219 -9.83 -26.06 -13.08
CA GLY A 219 -8.62 -26.06 -13.88
C GLY A 219 -7.41 -25.75 -12.98
N PHE A 220 -6.31 -26.48 -13.15
CA PHE A 220 -5.05 -26.20 -12.48
C PHE A 220 -3.88 -26.44 -13.42
N SER A 221 -2.77 -25.78 -13.16
CA SER A 221 -1.53 -25.95 -13.90
C SER A 221 -0.34 -25.86 -12.97
N CYS A 222 0.71 -26.63 -13.29
CA CYS A 222 1.97 -26.56 -12.58
C CYS A 222 3.04 -26.01 -13.54
N ILE A 223 3.67 -24.90 -13.16
CA ILE A 223 4.79 -24.31 -13.90
C ILE A 223 6.08 -24.51 -13.11
N PRO A 224 7.23 -24.80 -13.78
CA PRO A 224 8.47 -25.18 -13.11
C PRO A 224 9.32 -23.99 -12.62
N PHE A 225 8.77 -22.78 -12.60
CA PHE A 225 9.48 -21.57 -12.18
C PHE A 225 8.52 -20.58 -11.48
N SER A 226 9.11 -19.68 -10.69
CA SER A 226 8.33 -18.63 -10.00
C SER A 226 8.18 -17.40 -10.87
N CYS A 227 6.99 -16.80 -10.87
CA CYS A 227 6.69 -15.55 -11.54
C CYS A 227 5.89 -14.65 -10.57
N PRO A 228 6.47 -13.56 -10.05
CA PRO A 228 5.86 -12.77 -8.99
C PRO A 228 4.50 -12.16 -9.36
N ASP A 229 4.31 -11.75 -10.61
CA ASP A 229 3.11 -11.05 -11.06
C ASP A 229 2.09 -11.95 -11.79
N ALA A 230 2.49 -13.12 -12.29
CA ALA A 230 1.60 -14.01 -13.05
C ALA A 230 0.51 -14.69 -12.20
N LEU A 231 0.65 -14.72 -10.88
CA LEU A 231 -0.30 -15.37 -9.97
C LEU A 231 -1.62 -14.61 -9.76
N ILE A 232 -1.76 -13.41 -10.29
CA ILE A 232 -2.95 -12.55 -10.04
C ILE A 232 -3.99 -12.65 -11.16
N ALA A 233 -3.66 -13.27 -12.28
CA ALA A 233 -4.47 -13.22 -13.49
C ALA A 233 -5.13 -14.55 -13.91
N ILE A 234 -5.15 -15.57 -13.05
CA ILE A 234 -5.77 -16.87 -13.37
C ILE A 234 -7.04 -17.06 -12.55
#